data_30c33cc63ba99734b92ad1b1ead29a88
#
_entry.id   30c33cc63ba99734b92ad1b1ead29a88
#
_cell.length_a   1.000
_cell.length_b   1.000
_cell.length_c   1.000
_cell.angle_alpha   90.00
_cell.angle_beta   90.00
_cell.angle_gamma   90.00
#
_symmetry.space_group_name_H-M   'P 1'
#
loop_
_entity.id
_entity.type
_entity.pdbx_description
1 polymer ?
#
loop_
_entity_poly.entity_id
_entity_poly.type
_entity_poly.pdbx_seq_one_letter_code
_entity_poly.pdbx_strand_id
1 'polypeptide(L)'
;MRSIFTLSLIILGTTLWAQNPYFPKVLSMRERAEVIDNWLEERVQTILPEVMRRSEIDMWIIIAREYNEDPVIKTLLPATWQSARRTTMLIAYDPGEGKPLETFGMSRYNTGELFKTVWNKEEQPDQWKALADMIVSKDPKKIGINKSETFALADGISSTHYDMLMNVLPKKYQSRVVNAENVAIGWLETRTENEMIVYQNIVRMAHQIIAEGFSEKVIQPGVTTT
;
A
#
# COMPACT_ATOMS: atom_id res chain seq x y z
N MET A 1 -34.60 -46.76 53.89
CA MET A 1 -34.49 -46.26 52.49
C MET A 1 -33.53 -45.06 52.47
N ARG A 2 -32.30 -45.26 52.00
CA ARG A 2 -31.27 -44.22 51.94
C ARG A 2 -31.21 -43.75 50.50
N SER A 3 -31.62 -42.52 50.22
CA SER A 3 -31.47 -41.87 48.91
C SER A 3 -30.05 -41.38 48.78
N ILE A 4 -29.35 -41.95 47.82
CA ILE A 4 -28.03 -41.45 47.38
C ILE A 4 -28.23 -40.37 46.35
N PHE A 5 -27.97 -39.13 46.73
CA PHE A 5 -27.88 -38.03 45.78
C PHE A 5 -26.53 -38.08 45.07
N THR A 6 -26.54 -38.49 43.82
CA THR A 6 -25.36 -38.43 42.98
C THR A 6 -25.22 -37.02 42.41
N LEU A 7 -24.31 -36.24 42.95
CA LEU A 7 -23.97 -34.91 42.44
C LEU A 7 -23.08 -35.08 41.19
N SER A 8 -23.69 -34.98 40.02
CA SER A 8 -22.93 -34.94 38.75
C SER A 8 -22.26 -33.57 38.62
N LEU A 9 -20.97 -33.53 38.92
CA LEU A 9 -20.13 -32.36 38.70
C LEU A 9 -19.83 -32.28 37.20
N ILE A 10 -20.60 -31.48 36.46
CA ILE A 10 -20.30 -31.13 35.06
C ILE A 10 -19.12 -30.17 35.12
N ILE A 11 -17.94 -30.69 34.92
CA ILE A 11 -16.75 -29.89 34.64
C ILE A 11 -16.92 -29.35 33.21
N LEU A 12 -17.52 -28.17 33.09
CA LEU A 12 -17.37 -27.37 31.89
C LEU A 12 -15.86 -27.01 31.76
N GLY A 13 -15.16 -27.81 30.99
CA GLY A 13 -13.81 -27.48 30.55
C GLY A 13 -13.89 -26.26 29.63
N THR A 14 -13.96 -25.07 30.22
CA THR A 14 -13.57 -23.86 29.50
C THR A 14 -12.08 -24.05 29.17
N THR A 15 -11.78 -24.47 27.96
CA THR A 15 -10.46 -24.30 27.41
C THR A 15 -10.21 -22.81 27.32
N LEU A 16 -9.84 -22.22 28.45
CA LEU A 16 -9.12 -20.97 28.46
C LEU A 16 -7.85 -21.22 27.65
N TRP A 17 -7.88 -20.87 26.41
CA TRP A 17 -6.67 -20.65 25.65
C TRP A 17 -5.96 -19.53 26.42
N ALA A 18 -5.06 -19.92 27.31
CA ALA A 18 -4.17 -18.99 27.99
C ALA A 18 -3.32 -18.36 26.89
N GLN A 19 -3.79 -17.25 26.32
CA GLN A 19 -2.97 -16.42 25.47
C GLN A 19 -1.78 -16.05 26.35
N ASN A 20 -0.58 -16.49 25.94
CA ASN A 20 0.64 -16.12 26.64
C ASN A 20 0.65 -14.57 26.68
N PRO A 21 0.59 -13.93 27.85
CA PRO A 21 0.52 -12.47 27.95
C PRO A 21 1.72 -11.76 27.33
N TYR A 22 2.77 -12.51 27.01
CA TYR A 22 3.96 -12.02 26.34
C TYR A 22 3.87 -12.05 24.79
N PHE A 23 2.87 -12.71 24.21
CA PHE A 23 2.67 -12.71 22.77
C PHE A 23 1.55 -11.74 22.38
N PRO A 24 1.82 -10.75 21.53
CA PRO A 24 0.78 -9.87 21.03
C PRO A 24 -0.27 -10.67 20.27
N LYS A 25 -1.53 -10.25 20.39
CA LYS A 25 -2.62 -10.85 19.62
C LYS A 25 -2.34 -10.71 18.13
N VAL A 26 -2.31 -11.81 17.40
CA VAL A 26 -2.24 -11.80 15.94
C VAL A 26 -3.65 -11.64 15.41
N LEU A 27 -3.87 -10.57 14.65
CA LEU A 27 -5.16 -10.30 14.00
C LEU A 27 -5.48 -11.36 12.95
N SER A 28 -6.75 -11.71 12.81
CA SER A 28 -7.24 -12.49 11.67
C SER A 28 -6.97 -11.75 10.35
N MET A 29 -6.98 -12.46 9.22
CA MET A 29 -6.77 -11.82 7.91
C MET A 29 -7.79 -10.74 7.60
N ARG A 30 -9.04 -10.90 8.07
CA ARG A 30 -10.10 -9.90 7.89
C ARG A 30 -9.84 -8.65 8.74
N GLU A 31 -9.59 -8.82 10.03
CA GLU A 31 -9.25 -7.70 10.93
C GLU A 31 -7.99 -6.95 10.45
N ARG A 32 -7.01 -7.70 9.93
CA ARG A 32 -5.80 -7.10 9.35
C ARG A 32 -6.11 -6.27 8.12
N ALA A 33 -6.97 -6.75 7.23
CA ALA A 33 -7.37 -6.01 6.04
C ALA A 33 -8.07 -4.69 6.42
N GLU A 34 -8.99 -4.72 7.38
CA GLU A 34 -9.66 -3.51 7.88
C GLU A 34 -8.66 -2.48 8.44
N VAL A 35 -7.68 -2.92 9.23
CA VAL A 35 -6.65 -2.03 9.78
C VAL A 35 -5.78 -1.43 8.67
N ILE A 36 -5.34 -2.24 7.70
CA ILE A 36 -4.49 -1.77 6.60
C ILE A 36 -5.25 -0.78 5.71
N ASP A 37 -6.51 -1.06 5.38
CA ASP A 37 -7.31 -0.18 4.54
C ASP A 37 -7.62 1.16 5.23
N ASN A 38 -7.90 1.15 6.54
CA ASN A 38 -8.07 2.37 7.33
C ASN A 38 -6.77 3.20 7.39
N TRP A 39 -5.62 2.56 7.58
CA TRP A 39 -4.33 3.25 7.54
C TRP A 39 -4.03 3.80 6.15
N LEU A 40 -4.34 3.07 5.10
CA LEU A 40 -4.17 3.55 3.74
C LEU A 40 -5.00 4.82 3.50
N GLU A 41 -6.24 4.85 3.96
CA GLU A 41 -7.08 6.04 3.88
C GLU A 41 -6.47 7.23 4.63
N GLU A 42 -6.08 7.04 5.91
CA GLU A 42 -5.42 8.07 6.71
C GLU A 42 -4.15 8.59 6.01
N ARG A 43 -3.31 7.71 5.49
CA ARG A 43 -2.08 8.07 4.80
C ARG A 43 -2.32 8.86 3.52
N VAL A 44 -3.31 8.48 2.74
CA VAL A 44 -3.68 9.20 1.51
C VAL A 44 -4.23 10.60 1.83
N GLN A 45 -4.92 10.76 2.97
CA GLN A 45 -5.48 12.04 3.38
C GLN A 45 -4.45 12.96 4.06
N THR A 46 -3.43 12.42 4.72
CA THR A 46 -2.51 13.21 5.54
C THR A 46 -1.10 13.22 4.99
N ILE A 47 -0.47 12.05 4.79
CA ILE A 47 0.93 11.93 4.38
C ILE A 47 1.13 12.25 2.91
N LEU A 48 0.27 11.72 2.03
CA LEU A 48 0.47 11.87 0.59
C LEU A 48 0.46 13.34 0.13
N PRO A 49 -0.50 14.18 0.55
CA PRO A 49 -0.47 15.59 0.17
C PRO A 49 0.75 16.33 0.71
N GLU A 50 1.21 16.02 1.93
CA GLU A 50 2.41 16.63 2.51
C GLU A 50 3.66 16.26 1.70
N VAL A 51 3.83 14.99 1.39
CA VAL A 51 4.99 14.49 0.64
C VAL A 51 5.00 15.03 -0.79
N MET A 52 3.84 15.10 -1.45
CA MET A 52 3.72 15.67 -2.80
C MET A 52 4.09 17.17 -2.80
N ARG A 53 3.56 17.96 -1.85
CA ARG A 53 3.85 19.40 -1.72
C ARG A 53 5.33 19.65 -1.40
N ARG A 54 5.89 18.90 -0.47
CA ARG A 54 7.32 18.98 -0.12
C ARG A 54 8.22 18.66 -1.31
N SER A 55 7.79 17.77 -2.19
CA SER A 55 8.51 17.38 -3.41
C SER A 55 8.16 18.26 -4.61
N GLU A 56 7.26 19.24 -4.45
CA GLU A 56 6.77 20.11 -5.51
C GLU A 56 6.16 19.34 -6.70
N ILE A 57 5.43 18.26 -6.44
CA ILE A 57 4.74 17.45 -7.45
C ILE A 57 3.23 17.70 -7.34
N ASP A 58 2.61 18.22 -8.41
CA ASP A 58 1.17 18.45 -8.44
C ASP A 58 0.38 17.19 -8.77
N MET A 59 0.93 16.32 -9.60
CA MET A 59 0.29 15.06 -9.99
C MET A 59 1.31 13.94 -9.91
N TRP A 60 0.99 12.89 -9.14
CA TRP A 60 1.80 11.67 -9.07
C TRP A 60 1.05 10.52 -9.74
N ILE A 61 1.71 9.88 -10.71
CA ILE A 61 1.14 8.80 -11.51
C ILE A 61 1.96 7.54 -11.29
N ILE A 62 1.30 6.50 -10.79
CA ILE A 62 1.88 5.16 -10.63
C ILE A 62 1.23 4.26 -11.69
N ILE A 63 2.05 3.67 -12.55
CA ILE A 63 1.60 2.81 -13.64
C ILE A 63 2.19 1.43 -13.47
N ALA A 64 1.34 0.44 -13.28
CA ALA A 64 1.74 -0.95 -13.12
C ALA A 64 0.99 -1.87 -14.08
N ARG A 65 1.62 -2.97 -14.42
CA ARG A 65 1.00 -4.06 -15.16
C ARG A 65 1.07 -5.34 -14.34
N GLU A 66 0.01 -6.12 -14.39
CA GLU A 66 -0.04 -7.45 -13.77
C GLU A 66 1.24 -8.25 -14.09
N TYR A 67 1.90 -8.80 -13.07
CA TYR A 67 3.20 -9.50 -13.09
C TYR A 67 4.43 -8.60 -13.36
N ASN A 68 4.26 -7.31 -13.49
CA ASN A 68 5.35 -6.35 -13.58
C ASN A 68 4.91 -5.04 -12.91
N GLU A 69 4.71 -5.14 -11.61
CA GLU A 69 4.19 -4.06 -10.79
C GLU A 69 5.30 -3.09 -10.39
N ASP A 70 4.93 -1.82 -10.36
CA ASP A 70 5.66 -0.81 -9.61
C ASP A 70 5.70 -1.22 -8.13
N PRO A 71 6.87 -1.23 -7.46
CA PRO A 71 6.95 -1.63 -6.06
C PRO A 71 6.06 -0.81 -5.12
N VAL A 72 5.84 0.47 -5.42
CA VAL A 72 5.02 1.37 -4.59
C VAL A 72 3.53 1.04 -4.72
N ILE A 73 3.08 0.53 -5.86
CA ILE A 73 1.63 0.31 -6.09
C ILE A 73 1.04 -0.63 -5.03
N LYS A 74 1.80 -1.62 -4.55
CA LYS A 74 1.33 -2.57 -3.54
C LYS A 74 0.93 -1.91 -2.23
N THR A 75 1.52 -0.76 -1.93
CA THR A 75 1.21 0.02 -0.72
C THR A 75 0.00 0.93 -0.89
N LEU A 76 -0.54 1.01 -2.10
CA LEU A 76 -1.71 1.82 -2.48
C LEU A 76 -2.92 0.96 -2.88
N LEU A 77 -2.73 -0.36 -2.96
CA LEU A 77 -3.82 -1.30 -3.23
C LEU A 77 -4.59 -1.63 -1.95
N PRO A 78 -5.89 -1.97 -2.07
CA PRO A 78 -6.64 -2.52 -0.95
C PRO A 78 -5.94 -3.75 -0.36
N ALA A 79 -6.02 -3.94 0.94
CA ALA A 79 -5.36 -5.04 1.66
C ALA A 79 -5.70 -6.44 1.13
N THR A 80 -6.87 -6.59 0.49
CA THR A 80 -7.31 -7.84 -0.13
C THR A 80 -6.76 -8.07 -1.54
N TRP A 81 -6.07 -7.08 -2.10
CA TRP A 81 -5.45 -7.18 -3.42
C TRP A 81 -3.97 -7.51 -3.28
N GLN A 82 -3.54 -8.61 -3.84
CA GLN A 82 -2.13 -9.04 -3.79
C GLN A 82 -1.28 -8.47 -4.92
N SER A 83 -1.92 -8.02 -6.00
CA SER A 83 -1.25 -7.50 -7.19
C SER A 83 -2.15 -6.53 -7.95
N ALA A 84 -1.55 -5.71 -8.83
CA ALA A 84 -2.28 -4.95 -9.83
C ALA A 84 -2.98 -5.89 -10.81
N ARG A 85 -4.07 -5.43 -11.41
CA ARG A 85 -4.84 -6.19 -12.41
C ARG A 85 -4.68 -5.54 -13.77
N ARG A 86 -4.24 -6.30 -14.78
CA ARG A 86 -4.02 -5.76 -16.13
C ARG A 86 -3.06 -4.57 -16.08
N THR A 87 -3.38 -3.48 -16.78
CA THR A 87 -2.72 -2.20 -16.59
C THR A 87 -3.55 -1.38 -15.62
N THR A 88 -3.00 -1.10 -14.45
CA THR A 88 -3.59 -0.26 -13.39
C THR A 88 -2.77 1.00 -13.29
N MET A 89 -3.45 2.14 -13.38
CA MET A 89 -2.83 3.44 -13.19
C MET A 89 -3.52 4.13 -12.02
N LEU A 90 -2.76 4.52 -11.01
CA LEU A 90 -3.22 5.28 -9.86
C LEU A 90 -2.70 6.69 -9.98
N ILE A 91 -3.57 7.65 -9.80
CA ILE A 91 -3.26 9.06 -9.94
C ILE A 91 -3.65 9.80 -8.67
N ALA A 92 -2.71 10.50 -8.08
CA ALA A 92 -2.95 11.48 -7.03
C ALA A 92 -2.70 12.88 -7.60
N TYR A 93 -3.65 13.78 -7.41
CA TYR A 93 -3.57 15.16 -7.89
C TYR A 93 -3.81 16.13 -6.75
N ASP A 94 -2.87 17.04 -6.51
CA ASP A 94 -2.98 18.12 -5.55
C ASP A 94 -3.39 19.40 -6.30
N PRO A 95 -4.65 19.87 -6.14
CA PRO A 95 -5.11 21.08 -6.77
C PRO A 95 -4.58 22.37 -6.12
N GLY A 96 -3.73 22.26 -5.11
CA GLY A 96 -3.11 23.36 -4.42
C GLY A 96 -3.64 23.59 -2.99
N GLU A 97 -3.10 24.61 -2.34
CA GLU A 97 -3.40 24.94 -0.94
C GLU A 97 -4.88 25.08 -0.64
N GLY A 98 -5.30 24.54 0.50
CA GLY A 98 -6.67 24.62 1.01
C GLY A 98 -7.67 23.68 0.35
N LYS A 99 -7.23 22.86 -0.61
CA LYS A 99 -8.07 21.85 -1.25
C LYS A 99 -7.60 20.45 -0.89
N PRO A 100 -8.51 19.48 -0.77
CA PRO A 100 -8.16 18.09 -0.55
C PRO A 100 -7.46 17.51 -1.80
N LEU A 101 -6.61 16.52 -1.56
CA LEU A 101 -6.04 15.70 -2.61
C LEU A 101 -7.14 14.95 -3.37
N GLU A 102 -7.05 14.93 -4.68
CA GLU A 102 -7.93 14.13 -5.52
C GLU A 102 -7.21 12.86 -5.96
N THR A 103 -7.90 11.72 -5.86
CA THR A 103 -7.36 10.42 -6.27
C THR A 103 -8.22 9.78 -7.34
N PHE A 104 -7.57 9.18 -8.34
CA PHE A 104 -8.25 8.58 -9.49
C PHE A 104 -7.62 7.24 -9.85
N GLY A 105 -8.47 6.28 -10.20
CA GLY A 105 -8.06 5.06 -10.88
C GLY A 105 -8.27 5.20 -12.38
N MET A 106 -7.25 4.86 -13.17
CA MET A 106 -7.38 4.67 -14.61
C MET A 106 -7.20 3.19 -14.90
N SER A 107 -8.24 2.41 -14.62
CA SER A 107 -8.26 0.95 -14.73
C SER A 107 -9.67 0.45 -15.03
N ARG A 108 -9.81 -0.83 -15.34
CA ARG A 108 -11.14 -1.43 -15.63
C ARG A 108 -12.05 -1.55 -14.41
N TYR A 109 -11.49 -1.46 -13.21
CA TYR A 109 -12.16 -1.66 -11.93
C TYR A 109 -11.71 -0.58 -10.96
N ASN A 110 -12.56 -0.27 -10.00
CA ASN A 110 -12.15 0.55 -8.87
C ASN A 110 -11.00 -0.15 -8.11
N THR A 111 -9.98 0.59 -7.76
CA THR A 111 -8.92 0.11 -6.90
C THR A 111 -9.26 0.52 -5.46
N GLY A 112 -10.10 -0.27 -4.82
CA GLY A 112 -10.70 0.05 -3.54
C GLY A 112 -11.63 1.27 -3.60
N GLU A 113 -11.82 1.89 -2.44
CA GLU A 113 -12.66 3.09 -2.32
C GLU A 113 -11.88 4.38 -2.63
N LEU A 114 -10.56 4.36 -2.51
CA LEU A 114 -9.70 5.52 -2.65
C LEU A 114 -9.41 5.88 -4.12
N PHE A 115 -9.16 4.87 -4.96
CA PHE A 115 -8.83 5.10 -6.37
C PHE A 115 -9.96 4.57 -7.25
N LYS A 116 -11.08 5.32 -7.27
CA LYS A 116 -12.22 4.97 -8.14
C LYS A 116 -11.87 5.22 -9.59
N THR A 117 -12.28 4.29 -10.45
CA THR A 117 -12.03 4.44 -11.88
C THR A 117 -12.84 5.59 -12.47
N VAL A 118 -12.15 6.43 -13.23
CA VAL A 118 -12.74 7.51 -14.02
C VAL A 118 -12.69 7.20 -15.52
N TRP A 119 -12.13 6.05 -15.88
CA TRP A 119 -12.07 5.61 -17.26
C TRP A 119 -13.32 4.86 -17.68
N ASN A 120 -14.06 5.44 -18.60
CA ASN A 120 -15.15 4.78 -19.28
C ASN A 120 -14.66 4.20 -20.63
N LYS A 121 -14.45 2.90 -20.67
CA LYS A 121 -13.97 2.20 -21.87
C LYS A 121 -14.92 2.31 -23.08
N GLU A 122 -16.21 2.44 -22.84
CA GLU A 122 -17.21 2.55 -23.90
C GLU A 122 -17.16 3.91 -24.61
N GLU A 123 -16.77 4.96 -23.86
CA GLU A 123 -16.58 6.32 -24.40
C GLU A 123 -15.20 6.50 -24.99
N GLN A 124 -14.16 6.00 -24.30
CA GLN A 124 -12.77 6.08 -24.72
C GLN A 124 -12.11 4.70 -24.62
N PRO A 125 -12.04 3.92 -25.70
CA PRO A 125 -11.45 2.58 -25.67
C PRO A 125 -9.96 2.54 -25.35
N ASP A 126 -9.23 3.62 -25.64
CA ASP A 126 -7.80 3.74 -25.39
C ASP A 126 -7.55 4.33 -23.99
N GLN A 127 -7.06 3.47 -23.07
CA GLN A 127 -6.74 3.82 -21.69
C GLN A 127 -5.67 4.92 -21.59
N TRP A 128 -4.67 4.90 -22.48
CA TRP A 128 -3.59 5.88 -22.47
C TRP A 128 -4.06 7.25 -22.91
N LYS A 129 -4.93 7.27 -23.92
CA LYS A 129 -5.58 8.50 -24.35
C LYS A 129 -6.48 9.07 -23.27
N ALA A 130 -7.25 8.23 -22.58
CA ALA A 130 -8.06 8.67 -21.43
C ALA A 130 -7.18 9.28 -20.31
N LEU A 131 -6.02 8.68 -20.02
CA LEU A 131 -5.04 9.25 -19.08
C LEU A 131 -4.55 10.62 -19.56
N ALA A 132 -4.17 10.75 -20.83
CA ALA A 132 -3.70 12.02 -21.39
C ALA A 132 -4.79 13.09 -21.34
N ASP A 133 -6.02 12.76 -21.69
CA ASP A 133 -7.18 13.69 -21.65
C ASP A 133 -7.42 14.17 -20.20
N MET A 134 -7.30 13.30 -19.20
CA MET A 134 -7.40 13.69 -17.79
C MET A 134 -6.26 14.62 -17.37
N ILE A 135 -5.00 14.29 -17.72
CA ILE A 135 -3.84 15.13 -17.43
C ILE A 135 -4.02 16.53 -18.03
N VAL A 136 -4.51 16.61 -19.28
CA VAL A 136 -4.80 17.88 -19.93
C VAL A 136 -5.88 18.65 -19.19
N SER A 137 -6.94 18.00 -18.74
CA SER A 137 -8.04 18.62 -18.02
C SER A 137 -7.66 19.20 -16.67
N LYS A 138 -6.70 18.55 -15.96
CA LYS A 138 -6.18 19.01 -14.65
C LYS A 138 -5.05 20.03 -14.79
N ASP A 139 -4.39 20.10 -15.93
CA ASP A 139 -3.26 21.00 -16.27
C ASP A 139 -2.17 21.08 -15.18
N PRO A 140 -1.66 19.95 -14.64
CA PRO A 140 -0.63 19.96 -13.60
C PRO A 140 0.65 20.62 -14.12
N LYS A 141 1.39 21.30 -13.24
CA LYS A 141 2.68 21.93 -13.57
C LYS A 141 3.81 20.91 -13.57
N LYS A 142 3.78 19.96 -12.64
CA LYS A 142 4.75 18.87 -12.53
C LYS A 142 4.04 17.53 -12.40
N ILE A 143 4.38 16.61 -13.29
CA ILE A 143 3.83 15.26 -13.35
C ILE A 143 4.92 14.30 -12.88
N GLY A 144 4.78 13.78 -11.68
CA GLY A 144 5.73 12.83 -11.09
C GLY A 144 5.46 11.40 -11.55
N ILE A 145 6.52 10.70 -11.92
CA ILE A 145 6.52 9.27 -12.20
C ILE A 145 7.60 8.57 -11.38
N ASN A 146 7.41 7.30 -11.06
CA ASN A 146 8.37 6.53 -10.29
C ASN A 146 9.54 6.09 -11.18
N LYS A 147 10.59 6.92 -11.18
CA LYS A 147 11.85 6.67 -11.84
C LYS A 147 12.97 7.10 -10.91
N SER A 148 13.97 6.25 -10.69
CA SER A 148 15.09 6.51 -9.80
C SER A 148 16.36 5.84 -10.32
N GLU A 149 17.49 6.49 -10.12
CA GLU A 149 18.81 5.94 -10.41
C GLU A 149 19.44 5.27 -9.17
N THR A 150 18.92 5.57 -7.97
CA THR A 150 19.56 5.20 -6.71
C THR A 150 18.67 4.34 -5.81
N PHE A 151 17.37 4.52 -5.84
CA PHE A 151 16.43 3.84 -4.94
C PHE A 151 15.48 2.93 -5.71
N ALA A 152 15.80 1.65 -5.74
CA ALA A 152 15.11 0.65 -6.57
C ALA A 152 13.59 0.57 -6.33
N LEU A 153 13.10 0.81 -5.10
CA LEU A 153 11.67 0.82 -4.83
C LEU A 153 10.94 2.04 -5.41
N ALA A 154 11.67 3.08 -5.80
CA ALA A 154 11.13 4.27 -6.46
C ALA A 154 11.35 4.25 -7.99
N ASP A 155 11.93 3.18 -8.55
CA ASP A 155 12.15 2.97 -9.98
C ASP A 155 11.16 1.94 -10.52
N GLY A 156 9.88 2.29 -10.48
CA GLY A 156 8.78 1.33 -10.73
C GLY A 156 8.20 1.37 -12.13
N ILE A 157 8.35 2.47 -12.88
CA ILE A 157 7.81 2.56 -14.23
C ILE A 157 8.68 1.75 -15.21
N SER A 158 8.07 0.82 -15.95
CA SER A 158 8.81 0.14 -17.02
C SER A 158 9.11 1.10 -18.18
N SER A 159 10.21 0.85 -18.92
CA SER A 159 10.54 1.64 -20.12
C SER A 159 9.38 1.68 -21.12
N THR A 160 8.71 0.55 -21.33
CA THR A 160 7.55 0.46 -22.21
C THR A 160 6.42 1.40 -21.77
N HIS A 161 6.08 1.43 -20.47
CA HIS A 161 5.03 2.31 -19.96
C HIS A 161 5.46 3.78 -20.01
N TYR A 162 6.72 4.07 -19.78
CA TYR A 162 7.26 5.42 -19.95
C TYR A 162 7.10 5.90 -21.38
N ASP A 163 7.50 5.08 -22.35
CA ASP A 163 7.39 5.41 -23.78
C ASP A 163 5.93 5.60 -24.19
N MET A 164 5.02 4.73 -23.74
CA MET A 164 3.58 4.86 -24.01
C MET A 164 3.01 6.16 -23.43
N LEU A 165 3.38 6.53 -22.21
CA LEU A 165 2.98 7.79 -21.58
C LEU A 165 3.49 8.98 -22.39
N MET A 166 4.79 8.99 -22.71
CA MET A 166 5.39 10.09 -23.45
C MET A 166 4.82 10.23 -24.88
N ASN A 167 4.49 9.12 -25.53
CA ASN A 167 3.91 9.14 -26.89
C ASN A 167 2.49 9.70 -26.92
N VAL A 168 1.69 9.49 -25.87
CA VAL A 168 0.29 9.95 -25.83
C VAL A 168 0.15 11.39 -25.34
N LEU A 169 1.11 11.87 -24.53
CA LEU A 169 1.06 13.23 -23.99
C LEU A 169 1.38 14.29 -25.03
N PRO A 170 0.62 15.40 -25.07
CA PRO A 170 1.01 16.58 -25.81
C PRO A 170 2.39 17.09 -25.36
N LYS A 171 3.19 17.66 -26.29
CA LYS A 171 4.55 18.15 -26.00
C LYS A 171 4.66 19.06 -24.79
N LYS A 172 3.64 19.91 -24.57
CA LYS A 172 3.54 20.79 -23.40
C LYS A 172 3.62 19.99 -22.08
N TYR A 173 2.99 18.82 -22.02
CA TYR A 173 2.94 18.00 -20.80
C TYR A 173 4.13 17.03 -20.70
N GLN A 174 4.70 16.63 -21.85
CA GLN A 174 5.93 15.82 -21.85
C GLN A 174 7.06 16.52 -21.08
N SER A 175 7.22 17.85 -21.28
CA SER A 175 8.23 18.65 -20.59
C SER A 175 7.96 18.84 -19.08
N ARG A 176 6.77 18.49 -18.60
CA ARG A 176 6.36 18.56 -17.18
C ARG A 176 6.53 17.22 -16.44
N VAL A 177 6.82 16.14 -17.17
CA VAL A 177 7.10 14.83 -16.57
C VAL A 177 8.46 14.86 -15.91
N VAL A 178 8.47 14.56 -14.62
CA VAL A 178 9.66 14.60 -13.76
C VAL A 178 9.78 13.34 -12.91
N ASN A 179 10.95 13.10 -12.36
CA ASN A 179 11.18 12.05 -11.38
C ASN A 179 10.46 12.38 -10.06
N ALA A 180 9.68 11.42 -9.54
CA ALA A 180 8.98 11.51 -8.26
C ALA A 180 9.62 10.64 -7.16
N GLU A 181 10.92 10.36 -7.25
CA GLU A 181 11.66 9.55 -6.27
C GLU A 181 11.39 10.02 -4.83
N ASN A 182 11.46 11.33 -4.58
CA ASN A 182 11.22 11.88 -3.25
C ASN A 182 9.78 11.68 -2.74
N VAL A 183 8.80 11.63 -3.65
CA VAL A 183 7.41 11.28 -3.28
C VAL A 183 7.32 9.81 -2.89
N ALA A 184 7.89 8.93 -3.70
CA ALA A 184 7.90 7.49 -3.44
C ALA A 184 8.63 7.15 -2.12
N ILE A 185 9.82 7.72 -1.90
CA ILE A 185 10.59 7.56 -0.66
C ILE A 185 9.78 8.08 0.54
N GLY A 186 9.32 9.32 0.48
CA GLY A 186 8.56 9.93 1.56
C GLY A 186 7.28 9.16 1.89
N TRP A 187 6.57 8.64 0.87
CA TRP A 187 5.43 7.76 1.06
C TRP A 187 5.80 6.47 1.78
N LEU A 188 6.90 5.82 1.40
CA LEU A 188 7.33 4.54 1.98
C LEU A 188 7.91 4.68 3.40
N GLU A 189 8.55 5.80 3.72
CA GLU A 189 9.26 6.00 4.99
C GLU A 189 8.42 6.65 6.09
N THR A 190 7.46 7.51 5.73
CA THR A 190 6.66 8.23 6.72
C THR A 190 5.60 7.31 7.33
N ARG A 191 5.37 7.44 8.64
CA ARG A 191 4.34 6.71 9.40
C ARG A 191 3.37 7.69 10.05
N THR A 192 2.10 7.29 10.15
CA THR A 192 1.12 8.01 10.95
C THR A 192 1.29 7.69 12.44
N GLU A 193 0.69 8.50 13.31
CA GLU A 193 0.68 8.22 14.75
C GLU A 193 -0.01 6.87 15.05
N ASN A 194 -1.08 6.56 14.34
CA ASN A 194 -1.81 5.28 14.49
C ASN A 194 -0.95 4.09 14.08
N GLU A 195 -0.18 4.20 13.02
CA GLU A 195 0.80 3.16 12.64
C GLU A 195 1.86 2.99 13.74
N MET A 196 2.36 4.09 14.31
CA MET A 196 3.41 4.05 15.35
C MET A 196 2.96 3.38 16.64
N ILE A 197 1.68 3.47 17.01
CA ILE A 197 1.12 2.74 18.17
C ILE A 197 1.33 1.22 18.01
N VAL A 198 1.13 0.70 16.82
CA VAL A 198 1.24 -0.74 16.54
C VAL A 198 2.68 -1.14 16.19
N TYR A 199 3.48 -0.22 15.68
CA TYR A 199 4.85 -0.48 15.24
C TYR A 199 5.73 -1.08 16.36
N GLN A 200 5.57 -0.63 17.61
CA GLN A 200 6.30 -1.17 18.75
C GLN A 200 6.02 -2.67 18.98
N ASN A 201 4.79 -3.12 18.72
CA ASN A 201 4.44 -4.52 18.83
C ASN A 201 5.07 -5.35 17.70
N ILE A 202 5.13 -4.80 16.49
CA ILE A 202 5.78 -5.45 15.34
C ILE A 202 7.27 -5.62 15.61
N VAL A 203 7.93 -4.57 16.11
CA VAL A 203 9.37 -4.62 16.48
C VAL A 203 9.61 -5.65 17.57
N ARG A 204 8.76 -5.71 18.61
CA ARG A 204 8.87 -6.73 19.66
C ARG A 204 8.75 -8.14 19.12
N MET A 205 7.79 -8.38 18.22
CA MET A 205 7.63 -9.69 17.56
C MET A 205 8.86 -10.06 16.73
N ALA A 206 9.42 -9.11 15.99
CA ALA A 206 10.64 -9.33 15.22
C ALA A 206 11.81 -9.73 16.13
N HIS A 207 11.99 -9.04 17.26
CA HIS A 207 13.01 -9.38 18.24
C HIS A 207 12.79 -10.77 18.87
N GLN A 208 11.53 -11.17 19.14
CA GLN A 208 11.22 -12.50 19.65
C GLN A 208 11.56 -13.60 18.62
N ILE A 209 11.23 -13.38 17.34
CA ILE A 209 11.57 -14.29 16.25
C ILE A 209 13.09 -14.45 16.13
N ILE A 210 13.82 -13.34 16.18
CA ILE A 210 15.29 -13.36 16.14
C ILE A 210 15.84 -14.13 17.34
N ALA A 211 15.36 -13.82 18.56
CA ALA A 211 15.82 -14.49 19.77
C ALA A 211 15.53 -16.01 19.74
N GLU A 212 14.38 -16.43 19.23
CA GLU A 212 14.08 -17.86 19.07
C GLU A 212 14.93 -18.52 17.97
N GLY A 213 15.11 -17.83 16.83
CA GLY A 213 15.96 -18.33 15.74
C GLY A 213 17.42 -18.53 16.14
N PHE A 214 17.93 -17.74 17.09
CA PHE A 214 19.29 -17.87 17.64
C PHE A 214 19.35 -18.63 18.98
N SER A 215 18.27 -19.25 19.41
CA SER A 215 18.23 -20.05 20.64
C SER A 215 18.74 -21.47 20.43
N GLU A 216 19.06 -22.14 21.52
CA GLU A 216 19.46 -23.57 21.52
C GLU A 216 18.36 -24.52 20.98
N LYS A 217 17.10 -24.02 20.85
CA LYS A 217 16.03 -24.80 20.21
C LYS A 217 16.25 -24.96 18.71
N VAL A 218 16.88 -24.00 18.05
CA VAL A 218 17.08 -23.95 16.59
C VAL A 218 18.55 -24.20 16.25
N ILE A 219 19.48 -23.55 16.98
CA ILE A 219 20.92 -23.65 16.75
C ILE A 219 21.53 -24.56 17.82
N GLN A 220 22.02 -25.73 17.42
CA GLN A 220 22.74 -26.64 18.27
C GLN A 220 24.23 -26.56 17.91
N PRO A 221 25.09 -26.01 18.81
CA PRO A 221 26.52 -25.87 18.53
C PRO A 221 27.17 -27.21 18.18
N GLY A 222 27.90 -27.25 17.08
CA GLY A 222 28.56 -28.45 16.58
C GLY A 222 27.67 -29.42 15.79
N VAL A 223 26.34 -29.13 15.66
CA VAL A 223 25.39 -29.98 14.93
C VAL A 223 24.73 -29.21 13.81
N THR A 224 24.22 -27.99 14.09
CA THR A 224 23.58 -27.14 13.08
C THR A 224 24.63 -26.62 12.11
N THR A 225 24.41 -26.87 10.81
CA THR A 225 25.24 -26.36 9.70
C THR A 225 24.59 -25.18 9.03
N THR A 226 25.37 -24.33 8.36
CA THR A 226 24.90 -23.24 7.52
C THR A 226 24.33 -23.75 6.22
#